data_3638e9a9c6f7e8628b24d282eb11f3da
#
_entry.id   3638e9a9c6f7e8628b24d282eb11f3da
#
_cell.length_a   1.000
_cell.length_b   1.000
_cell.length_c   1.000
_cell.angle_alpha   90.00
_cell.angle_beta   90.00
_cell.angle_gamma   90.00
#
_symmetry.space_group_name_H-M   'P 1'
#
loop_
_entity.id
_entity.type
_entity.pdbx_description
1 polymer ?
#
loop_
_entity_poly.entity_id
_entity_poly.type
_entity_poly.pdbx_seq_one_letter_code
_entity_poly.pdbx_strand_id
1 'polypeptide(L)'
;MTELTDPQNSSDAGRYVELHNNGDAVVDLSSGWTVQRWTNGNTDPQSAVELTGSIIPGGFYIICNDADKFNATFGLNCDLDIGTGGFADSNGDDNMALLLDGVVVDMFGIPGEDGSGTAHEFEDGRAERAIDNATASAEWDSNGWNTFCDSSGCSDPVGSGGLNAPDNGFDPGAWIGAGEVSDDVYGCMDMFALNYNPDATADDTNCEYADHTVEAGSYYYTPSSLSINVGESVQFNNMQGFHDVVVTSGPELLELDSCSGPCLIGSLTFNIPGTYEYICSIGSHAAQGMVGTITVVDPTVSVTFSVDMTIEGVTDDGVSVRVNGGEWFAMDDSDGDLTYSYTMSLVPGEYTYNFFDGWYEDGGYGDCAGGTYGNDRFLTVVDDAVLDTVCWESC
;
A
#
# COMPACT_ATOMS: atom_id res chain seq x y z
N MET A 1 -3.33 4.08 -21.02
CA MET A 1 -2.10 4.91 -20.87
C MET A 1 -2.17 6.05 -21.88
N THR A 2 -1.75 7.25 -21.51
CA THR A 2 -1.78 8.45 -22.37
C THR A 2 -0.40 9.02 -22.65
N GLU A 3 0.51 8.95 -21.69
CA GLU A 3 1.89 9.38 -21.87
C GLU A 3 2.89 8.44 -21.18
N LEU A 4 4.04 8.21 -21.83
CA LEU A 4 5.22 7.52 -21.29
C LEU A 4 6.43 8.42 -21.55
N THR A 5 7.32 8.55 -20.57
CA THR A 5 8.40 9.54 -20.63
C THR A 5 9.77 8.99 -20.29
N ASP A 6 10.77 9.44 -21.06
CA ASP A 6 12.19 9.34 -20.79
C ASP A 6 12.88 10.63 -21.24
N PRO A 7 12.72 11.74 -20.49
CA PRO A 7 13.36 13.00 -20.89
C PRO A 7 14.89 12.88 -20.84
N GLN A 8 15.60 13.56 -21.74
CA GLN A 8 17.06 13.56 -21.77
C GLN A 8 17.68 14.00 -20.42
N ASN A 9 17.00 14.88 -19.70
CA ASN A 9 17.38 15.29 -18.33
C ASN A 9 16.73 14.42 -17.24
N SER A 10 16.40 13.16 -17.51
CA SER A 10 15.73 12.24 -16.56
C SER A 10 16.48 12.05 -15.25
N SER A 11 17.81 12.24 -15.24
CA SER A 11 18.61 12.24 -14.00
C SER A 11 18.17 13.31 -13.00
N ASP A 12 17.63 14.42 -13.48
CA ASP A 12 17.18 15.56 -12.69
C ASP A 12 15.65 15.65 -12.62
N ALA A 13 14.97 15.36 -13.74
CA ALA A 13 13.51 15.50 -13.86
C ALA A 13 12.71 14.26 -13.42
N GLY A 14 13.35 13.08 -13.42
CA GLY A 14 12.66 11.81 -13.27
C GLY A 14 11.91 11.39 -14.55
N ARG A 15 11.16 10.30 -14.46
CA ARG A 15 10.32 9.72 -15.50
C ARG A 15 8.93 9.48 -14.95
N TYR A 16 7.93 9.49 -15.82
CA TYR A 16 6.57 9.13 -15.43
C TYR A 16 5.81 8.42 -16.53
N VAL A 17 4.75 7.73 -16.13
CA VAL A 17 3.70 7.18 -17.00
C VAL A 17 2.37 7.74 -16.55
N GLU A 18 1.56 8.15 -17.51
CA GLU A 18 0.24 8.70 -17.26
C GLU A 18 -0.87 7.75 -17.71
N LEU A 19 -1.88 7.61 -16.85
CA LEU A 19 -3.15 6.96 -17.15
C LEU A 19 -4.26 8.01 -17.20
N HIS A 20 -5.22 7.87 -18.10
CA HIS A 20 -6.38 8.74 -18.20
C HIS A 20 -7.67 7.93 -18.21
N ASN A 21 -8.66 8.37 -17.45
CA ASN A 21 -10.00 7.79 -17.48
C ASN A 21 -10.87 8.51 -18.50
N ASN A 22 -10.97 7.94 -19.71
CA ASN A 22 -11.81 8.45 -20.80
C ASN A 22 -13.28 7.97 -20.71
N GLY A 23 -13.67 7.31 -19.61
CA GLY A 23 -15.04 6.87 -19.35
C GLY A 23 -15.87 7.93 -18.61
N ASP A 24 -17.12 7.58 -18.35
CA ASP A 24 -18.11 8.40 -17.63
C ASP A 24 -18.35 7.96 -16.19
N ALA A 25 -17.58 7.00 -15.71
CA ALA A 25 -17.64 6.48 -14.33
C ALA A 25 -16.24 6.51 -13.68
N VAL A 26 -16.22 6.63 -12.37
CA VAL A 26 -14.99 6.49 -11.57
C VAL A 26 -14.42 5.09 -11.76
N VAL A 27 -13.10 4.99 -11.96
CA VAL A 27 -12.37 3.72 -12.02
C VAL A 27 -11.64 3.51 -10.70
N ASP A 28 -12.05 2.49 -9.94
CA ASP A 28 -11.32 2.05 -8.75
C ASP A 28 -10.11 1.20 -9.18
N LEU A 29 -8.92 1.74 -8.98
CA LEU A 29 -7.66 1.08 -9.34
C LEU A 29 -7.29 -0.08 -8.41
N SER A 30 -7.84 -0.11 -7.18
CA SER A 30 -7.62 -1.19 -6.22
C SER A 30 -8.35 -2.49 -6.61
N SER A 31 -9.23 -2.42 -7.63
CA SER A 31 -10.02 -3.54 -8.13
C SER A 31 -9.30 -4.35 -9.22
N GLY A 32 -8.09 -4.84 -8.93
CA GLY A 32 -7.35 -5.75 -9.82
C GLY A 32 -6.55 -5.09 -10.94
N TRP A 33 -6.40 -3.75 -10.90
CA TRP A 33 -5.56 -3.05 -11.86
C TRP A 33 -4.09 -3.16 -11.50
N THR A 34 -3.26 -3.48 -12.51
CA THR A 34 -1.81 -3.57 -12.38
C THR A 34 -1.12 -2.99 -13.60
N VAL A 35 0.15 -2.62 -13.44
CA VAL A 35 1.03 -2.24 -14.55
C VAL A 35 2.24 -3.18 -14.61
N GLN A 36 2.75 -3.41 -15.82
CA GLN A 36 3.82 -4.37 -16.06
C GLN A 36 4.75 -3.89 -17.18
N ARG A 37 6.07 -4.14 -17.03
CA ARG A 37 7.10 -3.74 -18.00
C ARG A 37 7.92 -4.96 -18.44
N TRP A 38 8.25 -5.01 -19.73
CA TRP A 38 9.24 -5.91 -20.35
C TRP A 38 10.43 -5.05 -20.76
N THR A 39 11.58 -5.28 -20.14
CA THR A 39 12.78 -4.47 -20.44
C THR A 39 13.41 -4.95 -21.74
N ASN A 40 13.64 -3.99 -22.68
CA ASN A 40 14.26 -4.25 -23.98
C ASN A 40 13.57 -5.45 -24.71
N GLY A 41 14.35 -6.35 -25.30
CA GLY A 41 13.87 -7.55 -26.00
C GLY A 41 13.51 -8.75 -25.12
N ASN A 42 13.23 -8.56 -23.82
CA ASN A 42 12.82 -9.67 -22.95
C ASN A 42 11.38 -10.12 -23.27
N THR A 43 11.18 -11.44 -23.24
CA THR A 43 9.85 -12.07 -23.37
C THR A 43 9.12 -12.22 -22.04
N ASP A 44 9.86 -12.24 -20.94
CA ASP A 44 9.32 -12.32 -19.59
C ASP A 44 9.23 -10.92 -18.98
N PRO A 45 8.08 -10.52 -18.43
CA PRO A 45 7.92 -9.20 -17.81
C PRO A 45 8.58 -9.15 -16.43
N GLN A 46 8.78 -7.92 -15.94
CA GLN A 46 9.00 -7.69 -14.52
C GLN A 46 7.73 -8.07 -13.71
N SER A 47 7.86 -8.14 -12.39
CA SER A 47 6.69 -8.33 -11.52
C SER A 47 5.67 -7.23 -11.75
N ALA A 48 4.40 -7.60 -11.79
CA ALA A 48 3.31 -6.63 -11.88
C ALA A 48 3.28 -5.75 -10.62
N VAL A 49 2.97 -4.47 -10.82
CA VAL A 49 2.78 -3.50 -9.73
C VAL A 49 1.28 -3.24 -9.59
N GLU A 50 0.74 -3.49 -8.40
CA GLU A 50 -0.66 -3.19 -8.09
C GLU A 50 -0.88 -1.68 -8.00
N LEU A 51 -2.00 -1.22 -8.56
CA LEU A 51 -2.42 0.16 -8.46
C LEU A 51 -3.41 0.33 -7.31
N THR A 52 -3.49 1.53 -6.76
CA THR A 52 -4.41 1.88 -5.66
C THR A 52 -5.06 3.24 -5.92
N GLY A 53 -6.14 3.52 -5.21
CA GLY A 53 -6.88 4.77 -5.42
C GLY A 53 -7.86 4.68 -6.60
N SER A 54 -8.26 5.82 -7.14
CA SER A 54 -9.24 5.88 -8.23
C SER A 54 -8.92 6.98 -9.23
N ILE A 55 -9.50 6.86 -10.44
CA ILE A 55 -9.46 7.91 -11.46
C ILE A 55 -10.88 8.35 -11.75
N ILE A 56 -11.21 9.61 -11.48
CA ILE A 56 -12.50 10.21 -11.82
C ILE A 56 -12.66 10.33 -13.35
N PRO A 57 -13.88 10.45 -13.87
CA PRO A 57 -14.11 10.72 -15.29
C PRO A 57 -13.34 11.96 -15.76
N GLY A 58 -12.59 11.80 -16.86
CA GLY A 58 -11.71 12.85 -17.40
C GLY A 58 -10.44 13.10 -16.58
N GLY A 59 -10.24 12.39 -15.45
CA GLY A 59 -9.09 12.53 -14.58
C GLY A 59 -7.87 11.74 -15.05
N PHE A 60 -6.74 12.00 -14.37
CA PHE A 60 -5.44 11.39 -14.65
C PHE A 60 -4.90 10.71 -13.41
N TYR A 61 -3.98 9.76 -13.62
CA TYR A 61 -3.21 9.08 -12.58
C TYR A 61 -1.76 8.97 -13.03
N ILE A 62 -0.88 9.55 -12.26
CA ILE A 62 0.54 9.68 -12.59
C ILE A 62 1.37 8.69 -11.77
N ILE A 63 2.09 7.81 -12.47
CA ILE A 63 3.06 6.89 -11.88
C ILE A 63 4.46 7.45 -12.16
N CYS A 64 5.22 7.77 -11.13
CA CYS A 64 6.58 8.29 -11.29
C CYS A 64 7.65 7.31 -10.77
N ASN A 65 8.90 7.49 -11.20
CA ASN A 65 10.05 6.74 -10.71
C ASN A 65 10.78 7.41 -9.56
N ASP A 66 10.47 8.69 -9.26
CA ASP A 66 11.09 9.49 -8.20
C ASP A 66 10.18 10.71 -7.92
N ALA A 67 9.43 10.66 -6.84
CA ALA A 67 8.45 11.69 -6.49
C ALA A 67 9.09 13.06 -6.21
N ASP A 68 10.29 13.10 -5.62
CA ASP A 68 10.99 14.35 -5.32
C ASP A 68 11.42 15.07 -6.60
N LYS A 69 11.99 14.34 -7.56
CA LYS A 69 12.37 14.87 -8.87
C LYS A 69 11.16 15.31 -9.66
N PHE A 70 10.11 14.50 -9.70
CA PHE A 70 8.87 14.82 -10.37
C PHE A 70 8.26 16.12 -9.82
N ASN A 71 8.14 16.23 -8.49
CA ASN A 71 7.63 17.45 -7.85
C ASN A 71 8.52 18.68 -8.12
N ALA A 72 9.84 18.52 -8.06
CA ALA A 72 10.77 19.62 -8.32
C ALA A 72 10.68 20.13 -9.77
N THR A 73 10.37 19.25 -10.74
CA THR A 73 10.31 19.57 -12.17
C THR A 73 8.96 20.13 -12.59
N PHE A 74 7.87 19.50 -12.17
CA PHE A 74 6.51 19.84 -12.64
C PHE A 74 5.69 20.66 -11.64
N GLY A 75 6.12 20.74 -10.36
CA GLY A 75 5.36 21.39 -9.28
C GLY A 75 4.08 20.60 -8.87
N LEU A 76 3.98 19.36 -9.29
CA LEU A 76 2.87 18.43 -9.03
C LEU A 76 3.36 17.25 -8.18
N ASN A 77 2.44 16.52 -7.57
CA ASN A 77 2.75 15.22 -6.97
C ASN A 77 2.30 14.11 -7.93
N CYS A 78 3.08 13.03 -8.05
CA CYS A 78 2.56 11.83 -8.68
C CYS A 78 1.67 11.06 -7.69
N ASP A 79 0.74 10.25 -8.24
CA ASP A 79 -0.20 9.46 -7.45
C ASP A 79 0.47 8.20 -6.89
N LEU A 80 1.47 7.67 -7.60
CA LEU A 80 2.24 6.50 -7.20
C LEU A 80 3.72 6.67 -7.52
N ASP A 81 4.58 6.64 -6.51
CA ASP A 81 6.04 6.52 -6.66
C ASP A 81 6.44 5.05 -6.57
N ILE A 82 6.98 4.50 -7.64
CA ILE A 82 7.40 3.09 -7.72
C ILE A 82 8.92 2.90 -7.70
N GLY A 83 9.66 3.98 -7.52
CA GLY A 83 11.12 3.97 -7.45
C GLY A 83 11.82 3.64 -8.77
N THR A 84 13.14 3.69 -8.73
CA THR A 84 14.01 3.36 -9.87
C THR A 84 14.00 1.86 -10.16
N GLY A 85 14.09 1.50 -11.46
CA GLY A 85 14.01 0.12 -11.94
C GLY A 85 12.59 -0.41 -12.07
N GLY A 86 11.58 0.35 -11.62
CA GLY A 86 10.16 -0.01 -11.72
C GLY A 86 9.51 0.30 -13.06
N PHE A 87 8.19 0.19 -13.12
CA PHE A 87 7.39 0.37 -14.35
C PHE A 87 7.63 1.72 -15.04
N ALA A 88 7.64 2.83 -14.29
CA ALA A 88 7.84 4.17 -14.83
C ALA A 88 9.32 4.54 -15.05
N ASP A 89 10.27 3.62 -14.85
CA ASP A 89 11.70 3.87 -15.04
C ASP A 89 12.22 3.26 -16.36
N SER A 90 11.43 3.35 -17.43
CA SER A 90 11.87 2.97 -18.78
C SER A 90 12.86 3.99 -19.34
N ASN A 91 13.89 3.50 -20.00
CA ASN A 91 14.85 4.32 -20.76
C ASN A 91 14.43 4.50 -22.23
N GLY A 92 13.15 4.35 -22.54
CA GLY A 92 12.57 4.67 -23.83
C GLY A 92 12.53 3.54 -24.87
N ASP A 93 12.99 2.33 -24.50
CA ASP A 93 13.06 1.15 -25.38
C ASP A 93 12.32 -0.07 -24.85
N ASP A 94 11.56 0.10 -23.77
CA ASP A 94 10.83 -0.96 -23.09
C ASP A 94 9.39 -1.12 -23.58
N ASN A 95 8.82 -2.30 -23.34
CA ASN A 95 7.41 -2.58 -23.60
C ASN A 95 6.61 -2.48 -22.31
N MET A 96 5.43 -1.88 -22.34
CA MET A 96 4.69 -1.52 -21.13
C MET A 96 3.21 -1.83 -21.30
N ALA A 97 2.56 -2.32 -20.25
CA ALA A 97 1.14 -2.66 -20.27
C ALA A 97 0.40 -2.25 -19.00
N LEU A 98 -0.88 -1.90 -19.19
CA LEU A 98 -1.90 -1.81 -18.16
C LEU A 98 -2.73 -3.10 -18.21
N LEU A 99 -2.96 -3.72 -17.04
CA LEU A 99 -3.69 -4.98 -16.92
C LEU A 99 -4.87 -4.83 -15.95
N LEU A 100 -5.92 -5.60 -16.20
CA LEU A 100 -7.03 -5.81 -15.28
C LEU A 100 -7.16 -7.32 -15.01
N ASP A 101 -7.14 -7.72 -13.73
CA ASP A 101 -7.16 -9.13 -13.31
C ASP A 101 -6.11 -10.01 -14.04
N GLY A 102 -4.93 -9.43 -14.28
CA GLY A 102 -3.83 -10.10 -14.97
C GLY A 102 -3.98 -10.21 -16.50
N VAL A 103 -5.03 -9.60 -17.09
CA VAL A 103 -5.26 -9.54 -18.53
C VAL A 103 -4.83 -8.18 -19.07
N VAL A 104 -3.98 -8.15 -20.08
CA VAL A 104 -3.57 -6.90 -20.74
C VAL A 104 -4.80 -6.21 -21.36
N VAL A 105 -5.03 -4.96 -20.99
CA VAL A 105 -6.10 -4.11 -21.52
C VAL A 105 -5.56 -2.95 -22.36
N ASP A 106 -4.30 -2.56 -22.11
CA ASP A 106 -3.63 -1.54 -22.92
C ASP A 106 -2.14 -1.87 -23.04
N MET A 107 -1.62 -1.89 -24.28
CA MET A 107 -0.25 -2.31 -24.58
C MET A 107 0.49 -1.23 -25.35
N PHE A 108 1.68 -0.90 -24.92
CA PHE A 108 2.69 -0.12 -25.64
C PHE A 108 3.89 -1.02 -25.96
N GLY A 109 4.23 -1.14 -27.25
CA GLY A 109 5.33 -1.98 -27.72
C GLY A 109 4.96 -3.46 -27.91
N ILE A 110 5.96 -4.27 -28.20
CA ILE A 110 5.82 -5.71 -28.54
C ILE A 110 6.74 -6.52 -27.61
N PRO A 111 6.23 -7.25 -26.60
CA PRO A 111 7.05 -8.08 -25.74
C PRO A 111 7.98 -9.02 -26.52
N GLY A 112 9.27 -8.96 -26.23
CA GLY A 112 10.30 -9.70 -26.98
C GLY A 112 10.97 -8.91 -28.10
N GLU A 113 10.50 -7.70 -28.42
CA GLU A 113 11.16 -6.75 -29.31
C GLU A 113 11.80 -5.63 -28.49
N ASP A 114 13.07 -5.33 -28.77
CA ASP A 114 13.78 -4.18 -28.25
C ASP A 114 13.29 -2.93 -28.98
N GLY A 115 12.85 -1.90 -28.24
CA GLY A 115 12.28 -0.68 -28.79
C GLY A 115 13.25 0.16 -29.60
N SER A 116 14.56 0.02 -29.37
CA SER A 116 15.59 0.82 -30.02
C SER A 116 15.48 0.74 -31.55
N GLY A 117 15.31 1.86 -32.21
CA GLY A 117 15.16 1.97 -33.66
C GLY A 117 13.80 1.53 -34.22
N THR A 118 12.80 1.37 -33.36
CA THR A 118 11.44 0.96 -33.74
C THR A 118 10.41 2.08 -33.56
N ALA A 119 9.16 1.83 -33.96
CA ALA A 119 8.06 2.80 -33.83
C ALA A 119 7.61 3.02 -32.35
N HIS A 120 8.04 2.20 -31.41
CA HIS A 120 7.77 2.37 -29.97
C HIS A 120 8.97 2.87 -29.16
N GLU A 121 10.00 3.38 -29.83
CA GLU A 121 11.10 4.07 -29.17
C GLU A 121 10.68 5.48 -28.73
N PHE A 122 11.02 5.82 -27.48
CA PHE A 122 10.87 7.17 -26.90
C PHE A 122 12.08 7.59 -26.06
N GLU A 123 13.26 7.01 -26.33
CA GLU A 123 14.53 7.33 -25.66
C GLU A 123 14.85 8.82 -25.83
N ASP A 124 15.30 9.44 -24.73
CA ASP A 124 15.55 10.88 -24.63
C ASP A 124 14.35 11.75 -25.04
N GLY A 125 13.12 11.23 -24.82
CA GLY A 125 11.91 11.85 -25.27
C GLY A 125 10.64 11.36 -24.57
N ARG A 126 9.58 11.18 -25.34
CA ARG A 126 8.27 10.75 -24.82
C ARG A 126 7.43 10.03 -25.89
N ALA A 127 6.47 9.26 -25.44
CA ALA A 127 5.40 8.72 -26.26
C ALA A 127 4.06 9.24 -25.74
N GLU A 128 3.24 9.82 -26.63
CA GLU A 128 1.92 10.34 -26.33
C GLU A 128 0.86 9.62 -27.18
N ARG A 129 -0.24 9.23 -26.56
CA ARG A 129 -1.36 8.60 -27.27
C ARG A 129 -1.96 9.58 -28.27
N ALA A 130 -2.13 9.13 -29.51
CA ALA A 130 -2.70 9.95 -30.58
C ALA A 130 -4.17 10.33 -30.28
N ILE A 131 -4.55 11.57 -30.60
CA ILE A 131 -5.89 12.10 -30.31
C ILE A 131 -7.02 11.25 -30.92
N ASP A 132 -6.80 10.65 -32.10
CA ASP A 132 -7.78 9.83 -32.79
C ASP A 132 -7.85 8.39 -32.25
N ASN A 133 -7.06 8.04 -31.23
CA ASN A 133 -7.00 6.70 -30.63
C ASN A 133 -7.16 6.75 -29.10
N ALA A 134 -8.29 7.25 -28.64
CA ALA A 134 -8.63 7.38 -27.23
C ALA A 134 -8.95 6.05 -26.53
N THR A 135 -8.99 4.93 -27.27
CA THR A 135 -9.38 3.62 -26.72
C THR A 135 -8.13 2.78 -26.40
N ALA A 136 -8.10 2.21 -25.20
CA ALA A 136 -7.09 1.23 -24.81
C ALA A 136 -7.15 -0.01 -25.72
N SER A 137 -6.01 -0.61 -26.05
CA SER A 137 -5.89 -1.81 -26.86
C SER A 137 -4.89 -2.78 -26.25
N ALA A 138 -5.27 -4.05 -26.16
CA ALA A 138 -4.39 -5.13 -25.71
C ALA A 138 -3.27 -5.47 -26.71
N GLU A 139 -3.37 -4.95 -27.94
CA GLU A 139 -2.38 -5.15 -28.99
C GLU A 139 -1.75 -3.80 -29.36
N TRP A 140 -0.44 -3.81 -29.60
CA TRP A 140 0.29 -2.62 -30.05
C TRP A 140 -0.15 -2.16 -31.43
N ASP A 141 -0.43 -0.87 -31.58
CA ASP A 141 -0.66 -0.19 -32.84
C ASP A 141 0.16 1.10 -32.88
N SER A 142 1.16 1.15 -33.76
CA SER A 142 2.03 2.32 -33.90
C SER A 142 1.28 3.58 -34.37
N ASN A 143 0.13 3.45 -35.03
CA ASN A 143 -0.71 4.62 -35.42
C ASN A 143 -1.47 5.20 -34.21
N GLY A 144 -1.52 4.48 -33.11
CA GLY A 144 -2.17 4.91 -31.87
C GLY A 144 -1.30 5.81 -31.00
N TRP A 145 -0.06 6.07 -31.41
CA TRP A 145 0.90 6.80 -30.59
C TRP A 145 1.76 7.75 -31.44
N ASN A 146 2.06 8.92 -30.88
CA ASN A 146 3.08 9.82 -31.35
C ASN A 146 4.33 9.61 -30.49
N THR A 147 5.40 9.10 -31.08
CA THR A 147 6.66 8.85 -30.37
C THR A 147 7.70 9.87 -30.79
N PHE A 148 8.34 10.49 -29.80
CA PHE A 148 9.39 11.50 -29.96
C PHE A 148 10.66 10.93 -29.32
N CYS A 149 11.72 10.80 -30.12
CA CYS A 149 12.97 10.22 -29.65
C CYS A 149 14.18 10.84 -30.35
N ASP A 150 15.38 10.57 -29.83
CA ASP A 150 16.62 11.08 -30.41
C ASP A 150 17.07 10.34 -31.69
N SER A 151 16.48 9.17 -31.97
CA SER A 151 16.80 8.31 -33.10
C SER A 151 15.86 8.52 -34.31
N SER A 152 16.00 7.71 -35.34
CA SER A 152 15.15 7.72 -36.53
C SER A 152 14.04 6.66 -36.53
N GLY A 153 13.91 5.90 -35.45
CA GLY A 153 12.95 4.81 -35.33
C GLY A 153 11.54 5.29 -35.02
N CYS A 154 11.41 6.28 -34.16
CA CYS A 154 10.14 6.83 -33.72
C CYS A 154 9.41 7.63 -34.82
N SER A 155 8.12 7.97 -34.55
CA SER A 155 7.28 8.66 -35.52
C SER A 155 7.71 10.11 -35.78
N ASP A 156 8.31 10.79 -34.79
CA ASP A 156 8.78 12.18 -34.89
C ASP A 156 10.19 12.32 -34.25
N PRO A 157 11.25 12.00 -35.03
CA PRO A 157 12.62 12.11 -34.54
C PRO A 157 13.02 13.55 -34.23
N VAL A 158 13.46 13.80 -32.99
CA VAL A 158 13.85 15.13 -32.48
C VAL A 158 15.35 15.40 -32.61
N GLY A 159 16.12 14.39 -33.01
CA GLY A 159 17.56 14.45 -33.20
C GLY A 159 18.35 14.26 -31.92
N SER A 160 19.67 14.16 -32.02
CA SER A 160 20.60 13.74 -30.96
C SER A 160 20.68 14.67 -29.73
N GLY A 161 19.81 15.65 -29.61
CA GLY A 161 19.71 16.51 -28.42
C GLY A 161 18.57 16.12 -27.50
N GLY A 162 17.71 15.19 -27.91
CA GLY A 162 16.55 14.76 -27.14
C GLY A 162 15.61 15.89 -26.71
N LEU A 163 14.66 15.57 -25.86
CA LEU A 163 13.71 16.50 -25.24
C LEU A 163 13.94 16.60 -23.73
N ASN A 164 13.94 17.81 -23.21
CA ASN A 164 14.08 18.06 -21.78
C ASN A 164 12.73 18.42 -21.13
N ALA A 165 12.41 17.80 -20.01
CA ALA A 165 11.30 18.17 -19.14
C ALA A 165 11.68 19.44 -18.32
N PRO A 166 10.71 20.29 -17.93
CA PRO A 166 9.26 20.15 -18.14
C PRO A 166 8.75 20.70 -19.48
N ASP A 167 9.64 21.24 -20.32
CA ASP A 167 9.27 21.78 -21.62
C ASP A 167 9.00 20.66 -22.65
N ASN A 168 8.72 21.03 -23.91
CA ASN A 168 8.63 20.10 -25.05
C ASN A 168 7.48 19.10 -25.00
N GLY A 169 6.37 19.47 -24.34
CA GLY A 169 5.15 18.66 -24.29
C GLY A 169 5.16 17.56 -23.24
N PHE A 170 6.07 17.62 -22.25
CA PHE A 170 5.92 16.88 -21.01
C PHE A 170 4.92 17.62 -20.13
N ASP A 171 3.66 17.21 -20.13
CA ASP A 171 2.56 17.92 -19.50
C ASP A 171 1.65 17.00 -18.63
N PRO A 172 2.20 16.41 -17.54
CA PRO A 172 1.46 15.49 -16.70
C PRO A 172 0.16 16.10 -16.17
N GLY A 173 -0.93 15.35 -16.29
CA GLY A 173 -2.28 15.79 -16.00
C GLY A 173 -2.99 16.46 -17.17
N ALA A 174 -2.42 16.38 -18.37
CA ALA A 174 -3.03 16.88 -19.59
C ALA A 174 -2.76 15.94 -20.77
N TRP A 175 -3.77 15.65 -21.56
CA TRP A 175 -3.65 14.89 -22.80
C TRP A 175 -4.52 15.52 -23.90
N ILE A 176 -3.97 15.69 -25.09
CA ILE A 176 -4.65 16.34 -26.22
C ILE A 176 -5.99 15.70 -26.60
N GLY A 177 -6.17 14.42 -26.28
CA GLY A 177 -7.43 13.68 -26.49
C GLY A 177 -8.37 13.68 -25.29
N ALA A 178 -7.96 14.26 -24.15
CA ALA A 178 -8.83 14.38 -23.00
C ALA A 178 -10.04 15.26 -23.32
N GLY A 179 -11.22 14.78 -22.96
CA GLY A 179 -12.45 15.60 -23.02
C GLY A 179 -12.40 16.74 -22.01
N GLU A 180 -13.44 17.57 -22.00
CA GLU A 180 -13.63 18.53 -20.92
C GLU A 180 -13.78 17.77 -19.60
N VAL A 181 -12.97 18.10 -18.59
CA VAL A 181 -13.19 17.59 -17.22
C VAL A 181 -14.55 18.07 -16.74
N SER A 182 -15.28 17.19 -16.09
CA SER A 182 -16.57 17.54 -15.46
C SER A 182 -16.35 18.69 -14.46
N ASP A 183 -17.30 19.65 -14.42
CA ASP A 183 -17.35 20.68 -13.36
C ASP A 183 -17.73 20.08 -11.98
N ASP A 184 -17.92 18.76 -11.89
CA ASP A 184 -18.25 18.07 -10.66
C ASP A 184 -17.06 18.12 -9.69
N VAL A 185 -17.40 18.36 -8.43
CA VAL A 185 -16.48 18.21 -7.32
C VAL A 185 -16.59 16.75 -6.86
N TYR A 186 -15.60 15.94 -7.16
CA TYR A 186 -15.58 14.56 -6.72
C TYR A 186 -15.08 14.43 -5.29
N GLY A 187 -15.66 13.49 -4.54
CA GLY A 187 -15.31 13.21 -3.16
C GLY A 187 -16.32 12.27 -2.51
N CYS A 188 -15.99 11.74 -1.33
CA CYS A 188 -16.92 10.91 -0.58
C CYS A 188 -18.16 11.72 -0.20
N MET A 189 -19.34 11.25 -0.60
CA MET A 189 -20.64 11.88 -0.32
C MET A 189 -21.36 11.30 0.92
N ASP A 190 -20.80 10.28 1.56
CA ASP A 190 -21.35 9.72 2.81
C ASP A 190 -20.93 10.61 4.00
N MET A 191 -21.90 11.26 4.63
CA MET A 191 -21.66 12.13 5.78
C MET A 191 -21.12 11.41 7.02
N PHE A 192 -21.12 10.08 7.04
CA PHE A 192 -20.55 9.28 8.11
C PHE A 192 -19.14 8.76 7.79
N ALA A 193 -18.63 8.99 6.59
CA ALA A 193 -17.26 8.66 6.25
C ALA A 193 -16.26 9.62 6.93
N LEU A 194 -15.05 9.12 7.23
CA LEU A 194 -13.97 9.90 7.85
C LEU A 194 -13.45 11.00 6.92
N ASN A 195 -13.51 10.78 5.63
CA ASN A 195 -13.09 11.69 4.55
C ASN A 195 -14.29 12.34 3.82
N TYR A 196 -15.47 12.46 4.46
CA TYR A 196 -16.62 13.12 3.89
C TYR A 196 -16.30 14.51 3.33
N ASN A 197 -16.64 14.74 2.08
CA ASN A 197 -16.50 16.04 1.44
C ASN A 197 -17.87 16.72 1.24
N PRO A 198 -18.22 17.73 2.06
CA PRO A 198 -19.53 18.41 1.95
C PRO A 198 -19.70 19.20 0.65
N ASP A 199 -18.62 19.51 -0.06
CA ASP A 199 -18.66 20.23 -1.33
C ASP A 199 -18.76 19.28 -2.55
N ALA A 200 -18.67 17.95 -2.33
CA ALA A 200 -18.78 16.96 -3.41
C ALA A 200 -20.16 17.02 -4.07
N THR A 201 -20.16 17.06 -5.40
CA THR A 201 -21.35 16.98 -6.27
C THR A 201 -21.46 15.62 -6.94
N ALA A 202 -20.37 14.84 -6.95
CA ALA A 202 -20.29 13.48 -7.45
C ALA A 202 -19.46 12.60 -6.50
N ASP A 203 -19.86 11.34 -6.33
CA ASP A 203 -19.17 10.38 -5.48
C ASP A 203 -17.92 9.85 -6.20
N ASP A 204 -16.77 9.89 -5.51
CA ASP A 204 -15.50 9.34 -5.99
C ASP A 204 -15.29 7.86 -5.61
N THR A 205 -16.26 7.26 -4.91
CA THR A 205 -16.24 5.87 -4.41
C THR A 205 -15.12 5.57 -3.38
N ASN A 206 -14.41 6.57 -2.89
CA ASN A 206 -13.29 6.45 -1.96
C ASN A 206 -13.67 6.84 -0.51
N CYS A 207 -14.86 6.48 -0.07
CA CYS A 207 -15.27 6.72 1.31
C CYS A 207 -14.46 5.87 2.29
N GLU A 208 -13.88 6.51 3.29
CA GLU A 208 -13.10 5.87 4.35
C GLU A 208 -13.91 5.75 5.63
N TYR A 209 -13.80 4.62 6.31
CA TYR A 209 -14.49 4.33 7.56
C TYR A 209 -13.51 3.74 8.58
N ALA A 210 -13.84 3.86 9.88
CA ALA A 210 -13.13 3.13 10.92
C ALA A 210 -13.43 1.63 10.85
N ASP A 211 -12.61 0.81 11.53
CA ASP A 211 -12.78 -0.65 11.56
C ASP A 211 -14.14 -1.08 12.12
N HIS A 212 -14.68 -0.27 13.03
CA HIS A 212 -15.97 -0.53 13.68
C HIS A 212 -16.83 0.73 13.75
N THR A 213 -18.15 0.54 13.81
CA THR A 213 -19.12 1.64 13.91
C THR A 213 -20.04 1.45 15.10
N VAL A 214 -20.28 2.55 15.84
CA VAL A 214 -21.29 2.68 16.88
C VAL A 214 -22.24 3.81 16.51
N GLU A 215 -23.54 3.49 16.44
CA GLU A 215 -24.57 4.49 16.21
C GLU A 215 -25.03 5.12 17.54
N ALA A 216 -25.16 6.44 17.55
CA ALA A 216 -25.75 7.22 18.64
C ALA A 216 -27.13 7.73 18.22
N GLY A 217 -28.09 7.63 19.12
CA GLY A 217 -29.45 8.13 18.88
C GLY A 217 -30.17 8.43 20.19
N SER A 218 -31.51 8.49 20.19
CA SER A 218 -32.31 8.89 21.36
C SER A 218 -32.00 8.06 22.60
N TYR A 219 -31.01 8.51 23.38
CA TYR A 219 -30.51 7.91 24.63
C TYR A 219 -29.90 6.52 24.50
N TYR A 220 -29.31 6.18 23.36
CA TYR A 220 -28.64 4.89 23.16
C TYR A 220 -27.34 5.03 22.37
N TYR A 221 -26.46 4.04 22.56
CA TYR A 221 -25.41 3.65 21.63
C TYR A 221 -25.68 2.23 21.15
N THR A 222 -25.46 1.96 19.87
CA THR A 222 -25.67 0.63 19.28
C THR A 222 -24.53 0.26 18.34
N PRO A 223 -23.83 -0.87 18.58
CA PRO A 223 -23.95 -1.73 19.77
C PRO A 223 -23.53 -0.99 21.06
N SER A 224 -24.17 -1.30 22.20
CA SER A 224 -23.78 -0.74 23.50
C SER A 224 -22.60 -1.45 24.14
N SER A 225 -22.15 -2.57 23.56
CA SER A 225 -20.95 -3.32 23.95
C SER A 225 -20.26 -3.83 22.69
N LEU A 226 -18.96 -3.56 22.56
CA LEU A 226 -18.13 -3.93 21.43
C LEU A 226 -16.83 -4.55 21.96
N SER A 227 -16.34 -5.60 21.28
CA SER A 227 -15.01 -6.16 21.51
C SER A 227 -14.19 -5.99 20.26
N ILE A 228 -13.00 -5.40 20.38
CA ILE A 228 -12.09 -5.06 19.31
C ILE A 228 -10.66 -5.47 19.66
N ASN A 229 -9.77 -5.52 18.68
CA ASN A 229 -8.36 -5.73 18.90
C ASN A 229 -7.63 -4.41 19.17
N VAL A 230 -6.48 -4.48 19.84
CA VAL A 230 -5.59 -3.34 20.02
C VAL A 230 -5.18 -2.77 18.67
N GLY A 231 -5.20 -1.44 18.54
CA GLY A 231 -4.92 -0.72 17.30
C GLY A 231 -6.13 -0.47 16.39
N GLU A 232 -7.25 -1.17 16.60
CA GLU A 232 -8.47 -0.94 15.82
C GLU A 232 -9.17 0.36 16.25
N SER A 233 -9.91 0.93 15.31
CA SER A 233 -10.63 2.20 15.43
C SER A 233 -12.14 2.00 15.47
N VAL A 234 -12.83 2.88 16.19
CA VAL A 234 -14.30 2.89 16.29
C VAL A 234 -14.81 4.28 15.94
N GLN A 235 -15.63 4.38 14.92
CA GLN A 235 -16.36 5.61 14.61
C GLN A 235 -17.73 5.65 15.28
N PHE A 236 -18.16 6.86 15.63
CA PHE A 236 -19.43 7.12 16.28
C PHE A 236 -20.33 7.99 15.38
N ASN A 237 -21.38 7.37 14.84
CA ASN A 237 -22.33 8.00 13.93
C ASN A 237 -23.53 8.51 14.72
N ASN A 238 -23.72 9.82 14.82
CA ASN A 238 -24.92 10.40 15.42
C ASN A 238 -26.08 10.39 14.42
N MET A 239 -27.04 9.52 14.63
CA MET A 239 -28.22 9.38 13.75
C MET A 239 -29.27 10.48 13.99
N GLN A 240 -29.36 10.99 15.21
CA GLN A 240 -30.31 12.05 15.58
C GLN A 240 -30.01 12.61 16.98
N GLY A 241 -30.34 13.88 17.19
CA GLY A 241 -30.16 14.51 18.49
C GLY A 241 -28.82 15.24 18.62
N PHE A 242 -28.40 15.55 19.84
CA PHE A 242 -27.15 16.21 20.15
C PHE A 242 -26.37 15.36 21.13
N HIS A 243 -25.29 14.77 20.68
CA HIS A 243 -24.55 13.75 21.41
C HIS A 243 -23.03 13.94 21.27
N ASP A 244 -22.31 13.52 22.29
CA ASP A 244 -20.86 13.40 22.36
C ASP A 244 -20.46 11.97 22.76
N VAL A 245 -19.15 11.71 22.86
CA VAL A 245 -18.60 10.47 23.43
C VAL A 245 -17.52 10.84 24.41
N VAL A 246 -17.68 10.43 25.68
CA VAL A 246 -16.68 10.68 26.74
C VAL A 246 -16.39 9.37 27.44
N VAL A 247 -15.13 8.89 27.36
CA VAL A 247 -14.65 7.75 28.13
C VAL A 247 -14.46 8.18 29.58
N THR A 248 -15.20 7.55 30.47
CA THR A 248 -15.20 7.87 31.91
C THR A 248 -14.37 6.90 32.75
N SER A 249 -14.08 5.72 32.23
CA SER A 249 -13.29 4.67 32.88
C SER A 249 -12.56 3.85 31.82
N GLY A 250 -11.29 3.51 32.05
CA GLY A 250 -10.49 2.71 31.15
C GLY A 250 -8.99 3.03 31.26
N PRO A 251 -8.16 2.36 30.44
CA PRO A 251 -6.72 2.61 30.39
C PRO A 251 -6.37 4.04 29.98
N GLU A 252 -7.18 4.65 29.09
CA GLU A 252 -7.05 6.04 28.63
C GLU A 252 -8.41 6.74 28.72
N LEU A 253 -8.39 8.05 28.98
CA LEU A 253 -9.58 8.90 28.93
C LEU A 253 -9.59 9.61 27.58
N LEU A 254 -10.50 9.21 26.72
CA LEU A 254 -10.67 9.70 25.35
C LEU A 254 -12.01 10.43 25.26
N GLU A 255 -12.10 11.42 24.36
CA GLU A 255 -13.35 12.17 24.15
C GLU A 255 -13.49 12.61 22.70
N LEU A 256 -14.71 12.72 22.25
CA LEU A 256 -15.12 13.32 20.99
C LEU A 256 -16.13 14.43 21.24
N ASP A 257 -15.95 15.53 20.54
CA ASP A 257 -16.83 16.68 20.62
C ASP A 257 -18.27 16.36 20.17
N SER A 258 -19.23 17.07 20.73
CA SER A 258 -20.64 16.87 20.38
C SER A 258 -20.99 17.42 19.00
N CYS A 259 -21.88 16.73 18.30
CA CYS A 259 -22.51 17.24 17.08
C CYS A 259 -24.02 17.03 17.08
N SER A 260 -24.74 17.85 16.28
CA SER A 260 -26.17 17.68 16.02
C SER A 260 -26.39 16.72 14.87
N GLY A 261 -27.01 15.57 15.16
CA GLY A 261 -27.25 14.55 14.14
C GLY A 261 -28.31 14.92 13.09
N PRO A 262 -28.20 14.31 11.86
CA PRO A 262 -27.22 13.31 11.54
C PRO A 262 -25.82 13.92 11.31
N CYS A 263 -24.78 13.29 11.85
CA CYS A 263 -23.38 13.70 11.70
C CYS A 263 -22.42 12.61 12.19
N LEU A 264 -21.20 12.59 11.71
CA LEU A 264 -20.12 11.84 12.33
C LEU A 264 -19.66 12.60 13.60
N ILE A 265 -19.75 11.98 14.78
CA ILE A 265 -19.19 12.54 16.03
C ILE A 265 -17.66 12.52 15.93
N GLY A 266 -17.09 11.42 15.43
CA GLY A 266 -15.67 11.24 15.23
C GLY A 266 -15.27 9.76 15.30
N SER A 267 -13.96 9.52 15.31
CA SER A 267 -13.37 8.18 15.47
C SER A 267 -12.33 8.18 16.57
N LEU A 268 -12.25 7.08 17.35
CA LEU A 268 -11.24 6.82 18.37
C LEU A 268 -10.48 5.56 18.02
N THR A 269 -9.14 5.59 18.11
CA THR A 269 -8.28 4.42 17.98
C THR A 269 -7.85 3.95 19.37
N PHE A 270 -7.93 2.64 19.65
CA PHE A 270 -7.70 2.06 20.96
C PHE A 270 -6.38 1.27 20.99
N ASN A 271 -5.31 1.89 21.50
CA ASN A 271 -3.96 1.32 21.49
C ASN A 271 -3.56 0.59 22.77
N ILE A 272 -4.38 0.60 23.80
CA ILE A 272 -4.08 -0.04 25.10
C ILE A 272 -5.18 -1.05 25.40
N PRO A 273 -4.84 -2.35 25.63
CA PRO A 273 -5.81 -3.37 26.02
C PRO A 273 -6.51 -3.03 27.34
N GLY A 274 -7.80 -3.34 27.41
CA GLY A 274 -8.61 -3.12 28.61
C GLY A 274 -10.06 -2.81 28.29
N THR A 275 -10.84 -2.52 29.32
CA THR A 275 -12.25 -2.17 29.19
C THR A 275 -12.43 -0.68 29.36
N TYR A 276 -13.03 -0.06 28.36
CA TYR A 276 -13.35 1.36 28.30
C TYR A 276 -14.86 1.53 28.48
N GLU A 277 -15.26 2.31 29.50
CA GLU A 277 -16.67 2.70 29.68
C GLU A 277 -16.84 4.13 29.21
N TYR A 278 -17.83 4.37 28.36
CA TYR A 278 -18.10 5.70 27.81
C TYR A 278 -19.58 6.08 27.94
N ILE A 279 -19.82 7.38 27.94
CA ILE A 279 -21.16 7.97 28.09
C ILE A 279 -21.35 9.11 27.09
N CYS A 280 -22.62 9.48 26.86
CA CYS A 280 -22.95 10.82 26.40
C CYS A 280 -23.01 11.75 27.60
N SER A 281 -22.17 12.81 27.63
CA SER A 281 -22.10 13.74 28.76
C SER A 281 -23.17 14.80 28.74
N ILE A 282 -23.97 14.89 27.67
CA ILE A 282 -24.97 15.92 27.46
C ILE A 282 -26.14 15.76 28.44
N GLY A 283 -26.31 16.73 29.31
CA GLY A 283 -27.46 16.83 30.23
C GLY A 283 -27.67 15.54 31.06
N SER A 284 -28.80 14.87 30.86
CA SER A 284 -29.18 13.64 31.56
C SER A 284 -29.09 12.38 30.70
N HIS A 285 -28.40 12.42 29.54
CA HIS A 285 -28.43 11.32 28.59
C HIS A 285 -27.84 10.04 29.18
N ALA A 286 -26.71 10.11 29.86
CA ALA A 286 -26.12 8.96 30.57
C ALA A 286 -27.07 8.36 31.62
N ALA A 287 -27.77 9.22 32.38
CA ALA A 287 -28.74 8.77 33.38
C ALA A 287 -30.00 8.10 32.77
N GLN A 288 -30.24 8.33 31.49
CA GLN A 288 -31.31 7.69 30.71
C GLN A 288 -30.85 6.43 29.96
N GLY A 289 -29.59 6.03 30.16
CA GLY A 289 -29.06 4.78 29.60
C GLY A 289 -28.14 4.97 28.39
N MET A 290 -27.77 6.23 28.02
CA MET A 290 -26.85 6.47 26.92
C MET A 290 -25.40 6.26 27.40
N VAL A 291 -25.04 4.98 27.51
CA VAL A 291 -23.74 4.48 27.95
C VAL A 291 -23.31 3.32 27.07
N GLY A 292 -22.00 3.09 27.00
CA GLY A 292 -21.46 1.95 26.24
C GLY A 292 -20.15 1.46 26.79
N THR A 293 -19.71 0.30 26.30
CA THR A 293 -18.47 -0.34 26.70
C THR A 293 -17.72 -0.85 25.48
N ILE A 294 -16.43 -0.59 25.41
CA ILE A 294 -15.52 -1.17 24.43
C ILE A 294 -14.47 -1.99 25.19
N THR A 295 -14.36 -3.27 24.85
CA THR A 295 -13.32 -4.17 25.38
C THR A 295 -12.27 -4.35 24.30
N VAL A 296 -11.07 -3.82 24.57
CA VAL A 296 -9.90 -3.93 23.70
C VAL A 296 -9.08 -5.11 24.15
N VAL A 297 -8.87 -6.07 23.25
CA VAL A 297 -8.09 -7.28 23.51
C VAL A 297 -6.76 -7.22 22.76
N ASP A 298 -5.69 -7.71 23.37
CA ASP A 298 -4.45 -7.96 22.66
C ASP A 298 -4.52 -9.38 22.09
N PRO A 299 -4.56 -9.54 20.76
CA PRO A 299 -4.61 -10.86 20.15
C PRO A 299 -3.28 -11.61 20.22
N THR A 300 -2.21 -10.98 20.70
CA THR A 300 -0.90 -11.63 20.78
C THR A 300 -0.78 -12.54 22.00
N VAL A 301 0.02 -13.58 21.82
CA VAL A 301 0.42 -14.52 22.87
C VAL A 301 1.94 -14.50 23.03
N SER A 302 2.43 -14.81 24.24
CA SER A 302 3.85 -14.86 24.54
C SER A 302 4.46 -16.18 24.08
N VAL A 303 5.49 -16.11 23.23
CA VAL A 303 6.23 -17.28 22.78
C VAL A 303 7.70 -17.14 23.18
N THR A 304 8.22 -18.10 23.93
CA THR A 304 9.62 -18.16 24.32
C THR A 304 10.36 -19.18 23.46
N PHE A 305 11.36 -18.72 22.74
CA PHE A 305 12.32 -19.50 21.97
C PHE A 305 13.51 -19.84 22.85
N SER A 306 14.08 -21.03 22.68
CA SER A 306 15.24 -21.46 23.49
C SER A 306 16.16 -22.35 22.66
N VAL A 307 17.49 -22.11 22.78
CA VAL A 307 18.54 -22.89 22.09
C VAL A 307 19.69 -23.21 23.03
N ASP A 308 20.14 -24.47 23.01
CA ASP A 308 21.26 -24.97 23.79
C ASP A 308 22.56 -24.89 22.97
N MET A 309 23.52 -24.10 23.47
CA MET A 309 24.84 -23.83 22.86
C MET A 309 25.98 -24.55 23.58
N THR A 310 25.67 -25.54 24.44
CA THR A 310 26.70 -26.19 25.28
C THR A 310 27.74 -26.98 24.48
N ILE A 311 27.42 -27.42 23.27
CA ILE A 311 28.32 -28.23 22.44
C ILE A 311 29.17 -27.32 21.53
N GLU A 312 28.57 -26.36 20.84
CA GLU A 312 29.22 -25.51 19.85
C GLU A 312 29.92 -24.31 20.48
N GLY A 313 29.47 -23.88 21.65
CA GLY A 313 29.90 -22.64 22.28
C GLY A 313 29.25 -21.42 21.62
N VAL A 314 29.67 -20.23 21.99
CA VAL A 314 29.08 -18.95 21.52
C VAL A 314 30.19 -18.07 20.97
N THR A 315 29.93 -17.45 19.81
CA THR A 315 30.87 -16.50 19.20
C THR A 315 30.77 -15.10 19.83
N ASP A 316 31.68 -14.20 19.47
CA ASP A 316 31.63 -12.80 19.93
C ASP A 316 30.40 -12.03 19.39
N ASP A 317 29.70 -12.55 18.35
CA ASP A 317 28.51 -11.94 17.79
C ASP A 317 27.25 -12.20 18.63
N GLY A 318 27.29 -13.26 19.47
CA GLY A 318 26.20 -13.65 20.37
C GLY A 318 25.02 -14.30 19.67
N VAL A 319 24.18 -14.97 20.44
CA VAL A 319 23.04 -15.75 19.96
C VAL A 319 21.83 -14.84 19.69
N SER A 320 21.18 -15.04 18.53
CA SER A 320 19.99 -14.30 18.13
C SER A 320 18.94 -15.22 17.49
N VAL A 321 17.68 -14.86 17.56
CA VAL A 321 16.55 -15.52 16.89
C VAL A 321 15.85 -14.55 15.94
N ARG A 322 15.35 -15.06 14.82
CA ARG A 322 14.42 -14.33 13.96
C ARG A 322 13.22 -15.20 13.59
N VAL A 323 12.12 -14.53 13.29
CA VAL A 323 10.85 -15.15 12.89
C VAL A 323 10.44 -14.63 11.51
N ASN A 324 9.97 -15.54 10.64
CA ASN A 324 9.54 -15.25 9.26
C ASN A 324 10.55 -14.42 8.43
N GLY A 325 11.86 -14.63 8.66
CA GLY A 325 12.91 -13.89 7.96
C GLY A 325 13.02 -12.41 8.30
N GLY A 326 12.36 -11.96 9.38
CA GLY A 326 12.36 -10.57 9.85
C GLY A 326 13.67 -10.14 10.53
N GLU A 327 13.58 -9.23 11.50
CA GLU A 327 14.72 -8.73 12.27
C GLU A 327 15.29 -9.80 13.21
N TRP A 328 16.57 -9.66 13.59
CA TRP A 328 17.25 -10.49 14.55
C TRP A 328 17.07 -9.93 15.96
N PHE A 329 16.65 -10.78 16.89
CA PHE A 329 16.48 -10.45 18.30
C PHE A 329 17.54 -11.18 19.13
N ALA A 330 18.39 -10.41 19.85
CA ALA A 330 19.42 -10.98 20.70
C ALA A 330 18.78 -11.79 21.83
N MET A 331 19.30 -12.99 22.07
CA MET A 331 18.85 -13.90 23.11
C MET A 331 19.69 -13.72 24.38
N ASP A 332 19.14 -14.07 25.54
CA ASP A 332 19.76 -13.91 26.85
C ASP A 332 20.07 -15.27 27.51
N ASP A 333 21.24 -15.35 28.14
CA ASP A 333 21.70 -16.46 29.00
C ASP A 333 22.09 -15.85 30.35
N SER A 334 21.08 -15.44 31.11
CA SER A 334 21.30 -14.70 32.37
C SER A 334 21.79 -15.59 33.54
N ASP A 335 21.62 -16.90 33.45
CA ASP A 335 22.06 -17.87 34.46
C ASP A 335 23.39 -18.55 34.11
N GLY A 336 23.89 -18.39 32.91
CA GLY A 336 25.20 -18.82 32.45
C GLY A 336 25.30 -20.33 32.19
N ASP A 337 24.19 -20.96 31.83
CA ASP A 337 24.14 -22.41 31.56
C ASP A 337 24.33 -22.74 30.08
N LEU A 338 24.55 -21.73 29.23
CA LEU A 338 24.63 -21.77 27.76
C LEU A 338 23.31 -22.13 27.05
N THR A 339 22.20 -21.97 27.74
CA THR A 339 20.87 -22.06 27.16
C THR A 339 20.32 -20.63 26.95
N TYR A 340 20.30 -20.19 25.70
CA TYR A 340 19.86 -18.86 25.33
C TYR A 340 18.36 -18.82 25.11
N SER A 341 17.68 -17.80 25.59
CA SER A 341 16.24 -17.64 25.43
C SER A 341 15.83 -16.23 25.01
N TYR A 342 14.69 -16.13 24.31
CA TYR A 342 14.05 -14.87 23.96
C TYR A 342 12.53 -15.04 23.92
N THR A 343 11.80 -14.12 24.55
CA THR A 343 10.34 -14.11 24.54
C THR A 343 9.83 -12.96 23.69
N MET A 344 8.93 -13.26 22.76
CA MET A 344 8.24 -12.24 21.96
C MET A 344 6.73 -12.47 21.95
N SER A 345 5.99 -11.42 21.64
CA SER A 345 4.55 -11.49 21.41
C SER A 345 4.28 -11.79 19.93
N LEU A 346 3.50 -12.84 19.66
CA LEU A 346 3.09 -13.25 18.31
C LEU A 346 1.57 -13.38 18.25
N VAL A 347 0.97 -13.03 17.12
CA VAL A 347 -0.44 -13.33 16.84
C VAL A 347 -0.56 -14.84 16.58
N PRO A 348 -1.61 -15.55 17.04
CA PRO A 348 -1.81 -16.94 16.68
C PRO A 348 -1.74 -17.17 15.17
N GLY A 349 -0.95 -18.16 14.73
CA GLY A 349 -0.69 -18.41 13.32
C GLY A 349 0.48 -19.36 13.06
N GLU A 350 0.81 -19.51 11.78
CA GLU A 350 1.94 -20.33 11.32
C GLU A 350 3.17 -19.44 11.11
N TYR A 351 4.31 -19.89 11.64
CA TYR A 351 5.57 -19.16 11.61
C TYR A 351 6.72 -20.06 11.19
N THR A 352 7.78 -19.44 10.70
CA THR A 352 9.11 -20.06 10.63
C THR A 352 10.07 -19.28 11.51
N TYR A 353 11.09 -19.98 12.07
CA TYR A 353 12.14 -19.34 12.86
C TYR A 353 13.47 -20.04 12.69
N ASN A 354 14.56 -19.29 12.91
CA ASN A 354 15.90 -19.83 12.98
C ASN A 354 16.78 -19.00 13.93
N PHE A 355 17.95 -19.56 14.28
CA PHE A 355 18.94 -18.93 15.14
C PHE A 355 20.18 -18.49 14.35
N PHE A 356 20.95 -17.59 14.96
CA PHE A 356 22.20 -17.05 14.44
C PHE A 356 23.20 -16.84 15.57
N ASP A 357 24.47 -17.23 15.34
CA ASP A 357 25.62 -16.98 16.23
C ASP A 357 26.90 -16.80 15.38
N GLY A 358 27.03 -15.62 14.71
CA GLY A 358 28.11 -15.33 13.78
C GLY A 358 27.94 -15.99 12.40
N TRP A 359 27.22 -17.10 12.31
CA TRP A 359 26.73 -17.74 11.08
C TRP A 359 25.33 -18.31 11.27
N TYR A 360 24.66 -18.58 10.18
CA TYR A 360 23.35 -19.24 10.22
C TYR A 360 23.53 -20.70 10.59
N GLU A 361 22.54 -21.27 11.28
CA GLU A 361 22.47 -22.72 11.42
C GLU A 361 22.48 -23.38 10.03
N ASP A 362 23.36 -24.37 9.83
CA ASP A 362 23.39 -25.12 8.58
C ASP A 362 22.16 -26.04 8.47
N GLY A 363 21.44 -25.96 7.34
CA GLY A 363 20.27 -26.79 7.11
C GLY A 363 20.56 -28.27 7.18
N GLY A 364 19.55 -29.08 7.46
CA GLY A 364 19.67 -30.53 7.50
C GLY A 364 18.94 -31.18 8.66
N TYR A 365 18.05 -30.46 9.29
CA TYR A 365 17.25 -30.90 10.43
C TYR A 365 16.18 -31.97 10.09
N GLY A 366 16.24 -32.60 8.93
CA GLY A 366 15.27 -33.61 8.53
C GLY A 366 13.85 -33.05 8.37
N ASP A 367 12.89 -33.69 9.03
CA ASP A 367 11.46 -33.35 8.87
C ASP A 367 11.05 -32.05 9.60
N CYS A 368 11.92 -31.46 10.45
CA CYS A 368 11.62 -30.23 11.17
C CYS A 368 12.09 -28.96 10.45
N ALA A 369 12.85 -29.08 9.37
CA ALA A 369 13.38 -27.96 8.61
C ALA A 369 12.58 -27.71 7.32
N GLY A 370 12.43 -26.43 6.99
CA GLY A 370 11.72 -25.97 5.80
C GLY A 370 12.05 -24.54 5.46
N GLY A 371 11.05 -23.79 4.99
CA GLY A 371 11.21 -22.40 4.58
C GLY A 371 11.94 -22.25 3.25
N THR A 372 12.23 -21.00 2.86
CA THR A 372 12.82 -20.66 1.56
C THR A 372 14.22 -21.27 1.34
N TYR A 373 14.99 -21.45 2.42
CA TYR A 373 16.37 -21.94 2.37
C TYR A 373 16.55 -23.34 2.96
N GLY A 374 15.46 -23.97 3.47
CA GLY A 374 15.48 -25.33 4.02
C GLY A 374 16.14 -25.46 5.39
N ASN A 375 16.35 -24.34 6.11
CA ASN A 375 16.98 -24.27 7.43
C ASN A 375 16.15 -23.53 8.48
N ASP A 376 14.90 -23.19 8.16
CA ASP A 376 13.97 -22.61 9.14
C ASP A 376 13.16 -23.72 9.83
N ARG A 377 12.88 -23.57 11.11
CA ARG A 377 11.96 -24.42 11.86
C ARG A 377 10.53 -23.92 11.72
N PHE A 378 9.56 -24.83 11.70
CA PHE A 378 8.14 -24.49 11.68
C PHE A 378 7.59 -24.36 13.12
N LEU A 379 6.68 -23.42 13.29
CA LEU A 379 6.00 -23.17 14.55
C LEU A 379 4.53 -22.82 14.29
N THR A 380 3.61 -23.55 14.94
CA THR A 380 2.20 -23.17 15.04
C THR A 380 1.97 -22.54 16.41
N VAL A 381 1.61 -21.27 16.42
CA VAL A 381 1.28 -20.49 17.63
C VAL A 381 -0.22 -20.50 17.83
N VAL A 382 -0.68 -20.92 19.00
CA VAL A 382 -2.12 -20.96 19.36
C VAL A 382 -2.36 -20.18 20.65
N ASP A 383 -1.52 -20.41 21.67
CA ASP A 383 -1.59 -19.84 23.01
C ASP A 383 -0.17 -19.51 23.49
N ASP A 384 -0.06 -18.91 24.69
CA ASP A 384 1.24 -18.70 25.34
C ASP A 384 2.05 -20.01 25.38
N ALA A 385 3.27 -19.95 24.90
CA ALA A 385 4.12 -21.12 24.79
C ALA A 385 5.56 -20.84 25.22
N VAL A 386 6.15 -21.80 25.93
CA VAL A 386 7.59 -21.94 26.07
C VAL A 386 7.96 -23.14 25.20
N LEU A 387 8.67 -22.88 24.10
CA LEU A 387 9.08 -23.97 23.21
C LEU A 387 10.13 -24.86 23.88
N ASP A 388 10.13 -26.13 23.53
CA ASP A 388 11.21 -27.03 23.97
C ASP A 388 12.55 -26.45 23.52
N THR A 389 13.55 -26.52 24.41
CA THR A 389 14.91 -26.12 24.06
C THR A 389 15.46 -27.05 22.98
N VAL A 390 15.90 -26.47 21.87
CA VAL A 390 16.53 -27.20 20.78
C VAL A 390 18.04 -27.06 20.88
N CYS A 391 18.79 -28.08 20.49
CA CYS A 391 20.23 -27.95 20.31
C CYS A 391 20.52 -27.19 19.02
N TRP A 392 21.61 -26.40 19.01
CA TRP A 392 22.11 -25.78 17.78
C TRP A 392 22.31 -26.85 16.69
N GLU A 393 21.89 -26.51 15.44
CA GLU A 393 21.95 -27.42 14.31
C GLU A 393 21.21 -28.77 14.47
N SER A 394 20.20 -28.84 15.34
CA SER A 394 19.36 -30.04 15.50
C SER A 394 17.87 -29.69 15.73
N CYS A 395 17.01 -30.68 15.58
CA CYS A 395 15.57 -30.52 15.87
C CYS A 395 15.25 -30.68 17.36
#